data_0a51f8d8324dfb872d53af195a9f7bda
#
_entry.id   0a51f8d8324dfb872d53af195a9f7bda
#
_cell.length_a   1.000
_cell.length_b   1.000
_cell.length_c   1.000
_cell.angle_alpha   90.00
_cell.angle_beta   90.00
_cell.angle_gamma   90.00
#
_symmetry.space_group_name_H-M   'P 1'
#
loop_
_entity.id
_entity.type
_entity.pdbx_description
1 polymer ?
#
loop_
_entity_poly.entity_id
_entity_poly.type
_entity_poly.pdbx_seq_one_letter_code
_entity_poly.pdbx_strand_id
1 'polypeptide(L)'
;MKVSIIGATGYGGVELIRLLQHHPYMRVVSVHSSSQAGVSLRDVYPHMEGSFVLRDLRMDDIEGDLVFLATPPGVSSEWTPKLLAAGYKVIDLSGDFRLRDGSVYAKWYKRQAPNEELLKQAVYGLTEWNRDRIATASLIANPGCYPTATLLGLAPLAIEKWIVPHRVIIDAKSGVSGAGRGVSLGVHFSETNENVKIYKVNTHQQIGRAHV
;
A
#
# COMPACT_ATOMS: atom_id res chain seq x y z
N MET A 1 -16.01 11.03 -6.89
CA MET A 1 -15.51 10.78 -5.52
C MET A 1 -14.29 11.66 -5.29
N LYS A 2 -14.24 12.38 -4.17
CA LYS A 2 -13.08 13.20 -3.77
C LYS A 2 -12.13 12.35 -2.95
N VAL A 3 -10.83 12.52 -3.18
CA VAL A 3 -9.80 11.63 -2.64
C VAL A 3 -8.70 12.44 -1.96
N SER A 4 -8.32 12.04 -0.75
CA SER A 4 -7.11 12.48 -0.06
C SER A 4 -6.03 11.41 -0.09
N ILE A 5 -4.76 11.83 -0.19
CA ILE A 5 -3.61 10.92 -0.22
C ILE A 5 -2.64 11.29 0.89
N ILE A 6 -2.45 10.37 1.83
CA ILE A 6 -1.47 10.50 2.91
C ILE A 6 -0.21 9.71 2.54
N GLY A 7 0.96 10.33 2.67
CA GLY A 7 2.22 9.77 2.19
C GLY A 7 2.50 10.09 0.72
N ALA A 8 2.05 11.25 0.27
CA ALA A 8 2.10 11.72 -1.12
C ALA A 8 3.51 11.82 -1.72
N THR A 9 4.55 11.94 -0.90
CA THR A 9 5.95 12.08 -1.33
C THR A 9 6.70 10.75 -1.46
N GLY A 10 6.10 9.64 -1.05
CA GLY A 10 6.62 8.30 -1.35
C GLY A 10 6.35 7.89 -2.80
N TYR A 11 7.11 6.93 -3.35
CA TYR A 11 6.89 6.45 -4.72
C TYR A 11 5.46 5.92 -4.95
N GLY A 12 4.89 5.19 -3.99
CA GLY A 12 3.51 4.73 -4.09
C GLY A 12 2.49 5.87 -4.08
N GLY A 13 2.73 6.91 -3.26
CA GLY A 13 1.85 8.07 -3.18
C GLY A 13 1.88 8.93 -4.45
N VAL A 14 3.07 9.25 -4.96
CA VAL A 14 3.20 10.08 -6.17
C VAL A 14 2.65 9.35 -7.40
N GLU A 15 2.89 8.04 -7.52
CA GLU A 15 2.35 7.25 -8.62
C GLU A 15 0.82 7.16 -8.57
N LEU A 16 0.25 7.05 -7.37
CA LEU A 16 -1.19 7.10 -7.17
C LEU A 16 -1.78 8.45 -7.60
N ILE A 17 -1.12 9.57 -7.25
CA ILE A 17 -1.54 10.91 -7.72
C ILE A 17 -1.54 10.94 -9.24
N ARG A 18 -0.45 10.50 -9.87
CA ARG A 18 -0.33 10.47 -11.34
C ARG A 18 -1.46 9.69 -12.01
N LEU A 19 -1.80 8.51 -11.48
CA LEU A 19 -2.88 7.69 -12.00
C LEU A 19 -4.25 8.34 -11.79
N LEU A 20 -4.48 8.93 -10.63
CA LEU A 20 -5.76 9.54 -10.29
C LEU A 20 -6.03 10.87 -11.02
N GLN A 21 -5.00 11.56 -11.50
CA GLN A 21 -5.17 12.77 -12.34
C GLN A 21 -5.99 12.51 -13.61
N HIS A 22 -5.90 11.30 -14.15
CA HIS A 22 -6.64 10.91 -15.35
C HIS A 22 -7.82 9.97 -15.07
N HIS A 23 -8.16 9.77 -13.77
CA HIS A 23 -9.23 8.86 -13.39
C HIS A 23 -10.61 9.49 -13.62
N PRO A 24 -11.54 8.83 -14.36
CA PRO A 24 -12.79 9.45 -14.77
C PRO A 24 -13.76 9.76 -13.62
N TYR A 25 -13.64 9.06 -12.48
CA TYR A 25 -14.59 9.14 -11.37
C TYR A 25 -13.98 9.62 -10.05
N MET A 26 -12.65 9.76 -9.98
CA MET A 26 -11.95 10.18 -8.76
C MET A 26 -11.17 11.46 -9.03
N ARG A 27 -11.16 12.38 -8.04
CA ARG A 27 -10.39 13.61 -8.07
C ARG A 27 -9.62 13.78 -6.78
N VAL A 28 -8.30 13.91 -6.87
CA VAL A 28 -7.45 14.25 -5.74
C VAL A 28 -7.75 15.67 -5.30
N VAL A 29 -8.09 15.85 -4.02
CA VAL A 29 -8.43 17.15 -3.41
C VAL A 29 -7.45 17.59 -2.35
N SER A 30 -6.77 16.65 -1.66
CA SER A 30 -5.69 16.98 -0.74
C SER A 30 -4.58 15.92 -0.77
N VAL A 31 -3.35 16.37 -0.54
CA VAL A 31 -2.15 15.53 -0.50
C VAL A 31 -1.34 15.88 0.74
N HIS A 32 -0.93 14.85 1.50
CA HIS A 32 -0.34 15.04 2.81
C HIS A 32 1.04 14.41 2.92
N SER A 33 1.95 15.13 3.59
CA SER A 33 3.29 14.67 3.94
C SER A 33 3.72 15.30 5.25
N SER A 34 4.03 14.49 6.26
CA SER A 34 4.53 14.98 7.55
C SER A 34 5.93 15.58 7.50
N SER A 35 6.73 15.24 6.49
CA SER A 35 8.12 15.70 6.35
C SER A 35 8.29 16.90 5.41
N GLN A 36 7.29 17.22 4.58
CA GLN A 36 7.39 18.23 3.53
C GLN A 36 6.12 19.10 3.43
N ALA A 37 5.44 19.35 4.55
CA ALA A 37 4.29 20.24 4.59
C ALA A 37 4.68 21.66 4.12
N GLY A 38 3.80 22.29 3.33
CA GLY A 38 4.02 23.61 2.75
C GLY A 38 4.80 23.63 1.43
N VAL A 39 5.41 22.52 1.03
CA VAL A 39 6.19 22.41 -0.21
C VAL A 39 5.27 22.05 -1.38
N SER A 40 5.53 22.61 -2.56
CA SER A 40 4.84 22.18 -3.79
C SER A 40 5.26 20.77 -4.17
N LEU A 41 4.30 19.92 -4.56
CA LEU A 41 4.62 18.57 -5.04
C LEU A 41 5.56 18.61 -6.26
N ARG A 42 5.49 19.66 -7.08
CA ARG A 42 6.36 19.86 -8.24
C ARG A 42 7.82 20.17 -7.87
N ASP A 43 8.06 20.75 -6.71
CA ASP A 43 9.43 20.97 -6.21
C ASP A 43 10.08 19.63 -5.81
N VAL A 44 9.27 18.66 -5.40
CA VAL A 44 9.70 17.30 -5.06
C VAL A 44 9.79 16.40 -6.29
N TYR A 45 8.86 16.57 -7.22
CA TYR A 45 8.68 15.80 -8.46
C TYR A 45 8.36 16.72 -9.64
N PRO A 46 9.37 17.29 -10.32
CA PRO A 46 9.18 18.29 -11.36
C PRO A 46 8.33 17.85 -12.56
N HIS A 47 8.25 16.54 -12.80
CA HIS A 47 7.48 15.96 -13.91
C HIS A 47 5.99 15.80 -13.59
N MET A 48 5.57 16.05 -12.35
CA MET A 48 4.15 15.93 -11.98
C MET A 48 3.33 17.11 -12.49
N GLU A 49 2.17 16.80 -13.03
CA GLU A 49 1.19 17.81 -13.43
C GLU A 49 0.39 18.30 -12.21
N GLY A 50 -0.25 19.46 -12.35
CA GLY A 50 -1.08 20.06 -11.31
C GLY A 50 -0.29 20.87 -10.26
N SER A 51 -1.03 21.59 -9.43
CA SER A 51 -0.50 22.51 -8.41
C SER A 51 -0.85 22.04 -7.00
N PHE A 52 -0.40 20.84 -6.64
CA PHE A 52 -0.60 20.33 -5.28
C PHE A 52 0.43 20.92 -4.32
N VAL A 53 -0.05 21.54 -3.25
CA VAL A 53 0.77 21.89 -2.08
C VAL A 53 0.58 20.80 -1.03
N LEU A 54 1.69 20.26 -0.55
CA LEU A 54 1.70 19.23 0.49
C LEU A 54 1.20 19.84 1.81
N ARG A 55 0.18 19.23 2.39
CA ARG A 55 -0.35 19.63 3.69
C ARG A 55 0.25 18.78 4.81
N ASP A 56 0.24 19.32 6.01
CA ASP A 56 0.56 18.51 7.20
C ASP A 56 -0.51 17.44 7.43
N LEU A 57 -0.18 16.43 8.20
CA LEU A 57 -1.10 15.35 8.52
C LEU A 57 -1.94 15.70 9.75
N ARG A 58 -3.05 16.37 9.51
CA ARG A 58 -4.04 16.79 10.53
C ARG A 58 -5.43 16.38 10.07
N MET A 59 -6.28 15.94 10.99
CA MET A 59 -7.65 15.54 10.64
C MET A 59 -8.45 16.65 9.94
N ASP A 60 -8.31 17.88 10.40
CA ASP A 60 -9.03 19.03 9.85
C ASP A 60 -8.59 19.40 8.42
N ASP A 61 -7.43 18.95 7.99
CA ASP A 61 -6.87 19.23 6.66
C ASP A 61 -7.20 18.11 5.65
N ILE A 62 -7.79 16.99 6.11
CA ILE A 62 -8.19 15.88 5.25
C ILE A 62 -9.56 16.16 4.65
N GLU A 63 -9.66 16.07 3.34
CA GLU A 63 -10.88 16.41 2.60
C GLU A 63 -11.39 15.21 1.79
N GLY A 64 -12.69 15.22 1.45
CA GLY A 64 -13.30 14.29 0.49
C GLY A 64 -13.98 13.09 1.11
N ASP A 65 -14.05 11.99 0.36
CA ASP A 65 -14.88 10.82 0.69
C ASP A 65 -14.01 9.58 0.99
N LEU A 66 -12.82 9.54 0.42
CA LEU A 66 -11.90 8.42 0.43
C LEU A 66 -10.48 8.87 0.74
N VAL A 67 -9.80 8.14 1.61
CA VAL A 67 -8.40 8.40 1.96
C VAL A 67 -7.52 7.20 1.56
N PHE A 68 -6.48 7.46 0.80
CA PHE A 68 -5.41 6.50 0.55
C PHE A 68 -4.27 6.70 1.57
N LEU A 69 -3.87 5.63 2.21
CA LEU A 69 -2.74 5.60 3.13
C LEU A 69 -1.53 4.95 2.44
N ALA A 70 -0.69 5.77 1.79
CA ALA A 70 0.57 5.34 1.16
C ALA A 70 1.76 5.54 2.11
N THR A 71 1.61 5.11 3.34
CA THR A 71 2.52 5.36 4.47
C THR A 71 3.32 4.12 4.84
N PRO A 72 4.40 4.26 5.62
CA PRO A 72 5.06 3.13 6.24
C PRO A 72 4.13 2.35 7.18
N PRO A 73 4.41 1.06 7.45
CA PRO A 73 3.69 0.28 8.45
C PRO A 73 3.69 0.96 9.83
N GLY A 74 2.56 0.90 10.51
CA GLY A 74 2.32 1.52 11.82
C GLY A 74 1.57 2.84 11.73
N VAL A 75 1.81 3.67 10.72
CA VAL A 75 1.06 4.92 10.53
C VAL A 75 -0.40 4.63 10.14
N SER A 76 -0.63 3.69 9.23
CA SER A 76 -1.98 3.30 8.85
C SER A 76 -2.78 2.74 10.02
N SER A 77 -2.17 1.93 10.88
CA SER A 77 -2.85 1.37 12.07
C SER A 77 -3.28 2.46 13.06
N GLU A 78 -2.54 3.57 13.13
CA GLU A 78 -2.90 4.72 13.98
C GLU A 78 -4.01 5.58 13.37
N TRP A 79 -3.93 5.83 12.06
CA TRP A 79 -4.83 6.78 11.39
C TRP A 79 -6.15 6.18 10.94
N THR A 80 -6.18 4.90 10.56
CA THR A 80 -7.39 4.23 10.05
C THR A 80 -8.57 4.31 11.02
N PRO A 81 -8.43 4.06 12.34
CA PRO A 81 -9.56 4.17 13.27
C PRO A 81 -10.17 5.59 13.29
N LYS A 82 -9.32 6.63 13.27
CA LYS A 82 -9.72 8.03 13.29
C LYS A 82 -10.47 8.40 12.01
N LEU A 83 -9.96 7.97 10.87
CA LEU A 83 -10.56 8.21 9.55
C LEU A 83 -11.91 7.53 9.40
N LEU A 84 -12.03 6.27 9.79
CA LEU A 84 -13.30 5.54 9.74
C LEU A 84 -14.34 6.15 10.69
N ALA A 85 -13.94 6.57 11.90
CA ALA A 85 -14.82 7.25 12.85
C ALA A 85 -15.32 8.61 12.32
N ALA A 86 -14.52 9.30 11.50
CA ALA A 86 -14.90 10.52 10.81
C ALA A 86 -15.71 10.29 9.52
N GLY A 87 -16.03 9.03 9.18
CA GLY A 87 -16.87 8.68 8.04
C GLY A 87 -16.14 8.50 6.70
N TYR A 88 -14.82 8.58 6.68
CA TYR A 88 -14.04 8.33 5.46
C TYR A 88 -14.00 6.84 5.11
N LYS A 89 -13.98 6.53 3.81
CA LYS A 89 -13.49 5.23 3.35
C LYS A 89 -11.97 5.24 3.30
N VAL A 90 -11.35 4.10 3.58
CA VAL A 90 -9.88 3.99 3.65
C VAL A 90 -9.37 2.87 2.74
N ILE A 91 -8.35 3.18 1.94
CA ILE A 91 -7.55 2.20 1.21
C ILE A 91 -6.12 2.24 1.77
N ASP A 92 -5.74 1.19 2.49
CA ASP A 92 -4.42 1.05 3.09
C ASP A 92 -3.44 0.36 2.12
N LEU A 93 -2.37 1.06 1.74
CA LEU A 93 -1.27 0.52 0.94
C LEU A 93 -0.08 0.07 1.80
N SER A 94 -0.07 0.39 3.12
CA SER A 94 1.07 0.08 4.00
C SER A 94 1.22 -1.41 4.27
N GLY A 95 0.12 -2.08 4.50
CA GLY A 95 0.06 -3.49 4.84
C GLY A 95 -0.36 -3.80 6.26
N ASP A 96 -0.73 -2.81 7.04
CA ASP A 96 -1.13 -2.98 8.44
C ASP A 96 -2.39 -3.85 8.59
N PHE A 97 -3.28 -3.82 7.61
CA PHE A 97 -4.56 -4.54 7.66
C PHE A 97 -4.63 -5.77 6.72
N ARG A 98 -3.50 -6.22 6.16
CA ARG A 98 -3.49 -7.35 5.22
C ARG A 98 -3.64 -8.71 5.87
N LEU A 99 -3.24 -8.86 7.12
CA LEU A 99 -3.28 -10.10 7.90
C LEU A 99 -4.41 -10.02 8.91
N ARG A 100 -5.28 -11.02 8.93
CA ARG A 100 -6.43 -11.08 9.85
C ARG A 100 -6.04 -11.47 11.27
N ASP A 101 -4.93 -12.20 11.42
CA ASP A 101 -4.41 -12.65 12.70
C ASP A 101 -3.32 -11.70 13.20
N GLY A 102 -3.57 -11.07 14.34
CA GLY A 102 -2.65 -10.12 14.97
C GLY A 102 -1.32 -10.76 15.39
N SER A 103 -1.32 -12.05 15.75
CA SER A 103 -0.09 -12.77 16.12
C SER A 103 0.80 -13.00 14.90
N VAL A 104 0.21 -13.33 13.75
CA VAL A 104 0.89 -13.46 12.48
C VAL A 104 1.43 -12.11 12.02
N TYR A 105 0.63 -11.04 12.18
CA TYR A 105 1.11 -9.68 11.91
C TYR A 105 2.34 -9.33 12.77
N ALA A 106 2.27 -9.53 14.08
CA ALA A 106 3.37 -9.22 15.00
C ALA A 106 4.64 -10.02 14.66
N LYS A 107 4.49 -11.29 14.27
CA LYS A 107 5.61 -12.15 13.84
C LYS A 107 6.33 -11.58 12.60
N TRP A 108 5.58 -11.15 11.58
CA TRP A 108 6.16 -10.75 10.29
C TRP A 108 6.53 -9.28 10.21
N TYR A 109 5.75 -8.40 10.85
CA TYR A 109 6.01 -6.96 10.85
C TYR A 109 6.89 -6.47 11.99
N LYS A 110 7.10 -7.32 13.03
CA LYS A 110 7.85 -6.99 14.25
C LYS A 110 7.30 -5.76 14.95
N ARG A 111 5.99 -5.62 14.95
CA ARG A 111 5.23 -4.51 15.54
C ARG A 111 3.99 -5.04 16.26
N GLN A 112 3.43 -4.22 17.14
CA GLN A 112 2.10 -4.49 17.70
C GLN A 112 1.06 -4.50 16.57
N ALA A 113 0.18 -5.47 16.61
CA ALA A 113 -0.91 -5.58 15.65
C ALA A 113 -1.92 -4.42 15.80
N PRO A 114 -2.54 -3.99 14.70
CA PRO A 114 -3.72 -3.12 14.76
C PRO A 114 -4.86 -3.75 15.56
N ASN A 115 -5.93 -2.96 15.79
CA ASN A 115 -7.14 -3.44 16.42
C ASN A 115 -7.71 -4.68 15.68
N GLU A 116 -8.02 -5.75 16.42
CA GLU A 116 -8.48 -7.02 15.86
C GLU A 116 -9.79 -6.90 15.07
N GLU A 117 -10.70 -6.03 15.49
CA GLU A 117 -11.98 -5.82 14.80
C GLU A 117 -11.72 -5.21 13.41
N LEU A 118 -10.81 -4.25 13.32
CA LEU A 118 -10.42 -3.67 12.04
C LEU A 118 -9.66 -4.66 11.15
N LEU A 119 -8.85 -5.56 11.72
CA LEU A 119 -8.23 -6.64 10.96
C LEU A 119 -9.26 -7.59 10.35
N LYS A 120 -10.35 -7.88 11.08
CA LYS A 120 -11.47 -8.71 10.58
C LYS A 120 -12.34 -7.97 9.57
N GLN A 121 -12.54 -6.66 9.76
CA GLN A 121 -13.35 -5.80 8.90
C GLN A 121 -12.68 -5.54 7.54
N ALA A 122 -11.35 -5.45 7.52
CA ALA A 122 -10.59 -5.11 6.32
C ALA A 122 -10.84 -6.12 5.20
N VAL A 123 -11.20 -5.61 4.02
CA VAL A 123 -11.31 -6.42 2.81
C VAL A 123 -9.98 -6.44 2.09
N TYR A 124 -9.46 -7.61 1.77
CA TYR A 124 -8.25 -7.76 1.00
C TYR A 124 -8.46 -7.25 -0.44
N GLY A 125 -7.69 -6.25 -0.83
CA GLY A 125 -7.91 -5.43 -2.03
C GLY A 125 -7.46 -6.05 -3.35
N LEU A 126 -7.40 -7.39 -3.47
CA LEU A 126 -7.20 -8.06 -4.76
C LEU A 126 -8.52 -8.01 -5.53
N THR A 127 -8.63 -7.04 -6.43
CA THR A 127 -9.90 -6.65 -7.08
C THR A 127 -10.48 -7.79 -7.90
N GLU A 128 -9.65 -8.56 -8.58
CA GLU A 128 -10.05 -9.69 -9.44
C GLU A 128 -10.75 -10.78 -8.64
N TRP A 129 -10.50 -10.86 -7.34
CA TRP A 129 -11.09 -11.88 -6.46
C TRP A 129 -12.17 -11.38 -5.52
N ASN A 130 -12.02 -10.13 -5.08
CA ASN A 130 -12.87 -9.58 -4.02
C ASN A 130 -13.72 -8.39 -4.48
N ARG A 131 -13.99 -8.25 -5.78
CA ARG A 131 -14.66 -7.09 -6.38
C ARG A 131 -15.93 -6.67 -5.63
N ASP A 132 -16.85 -7.61 -5.40
CA ASP A 132 -18.14 -7.31 -4.78
C ASP A 132 -17.98 -6.87 -3.31
N ARG A 133 -17.04 -7.48 -2.60
CA ARG A 133 -16.72 -7.10 -1.22
C ARG A 133 -16.04 -5.74 -1.14
N ILE A 134 -15.14 -5.44 -2.08
CA ILE A 134 -14.45 -4.15 -2.19
C ILE A 134 -15.44 -3.02 -2.45
N ALA A 135 -16.43 -3.24 -3.29
CA ALA A 135 -17.43 -2.23 -3.66
C ALA A 135 -18.21 -1.68 -2.45
N THR A 136 -18.40 -2.49 -1.42
CA THR A 136 -19.17 -2.15 -0.21
C THR A 136 -18.28 -1.86 1.01
N ALA A 137 -16.97 -2.09 0.92
CA ALA A 137 -16.04 -1.95 2.02
C ALA A 137 -15.84 -0.49 2.44
N SER A 138 -15.67 -0.26 3.73
CA SER A 138 -15.17 1.00 4.30
C SER A 138 -13.65 0.97 4.52
N LEU A 139 -13.06 -0.22 4.70
CA LEU A 139 -11.62 -0.43 4.84
C LEU A 139 -11.13 -1.49 3.84
N ILE A 140 -10.22 -1.10 2.98
CA ILE A 140 -9.59 -1.97 1.99
C ILE A 140 -8.09 -2.08 2.31
N ALA A 141 -7.61 -3.29 2.51
CA ALA A 141 -6.19 -3.59 2.68
C ALA A 141 -5.59 -3.96 1.31
N ASN A 142 -4.97 -2.99 0.64
CA ASN A 142 -4.40 -3.20 -0.69
C ASN A 142 -3.24 -4.21 -0.65
N PRO A 143 -3.18 -5.23 -1.51
CA PRO A 143 -2.12 -6.24 -1.50
C PRO A 143 -0.73 -5.66 -1.77
N GLY A 144 0.30 -6.37 -1.35
CA GLY A 144 1.68 -6.07 -1.72
C GLY A 144 2.00 -6.53 -3.15
N CYS A 145 3.08 -6.00 -3.73
CA CYS A 145 3.47 -6.27 -5.12
C CYS A 145 3.70 -7.77 -5.40
N TYR A 146 4.48 -8.46 -4.56
CA TYR A 146 4.74 -9.89 -4.75
C TYR A 146 3.48 -10.76 -4.61
N PRO A 147 2.65 -10.61 -3.54
CA PRO A 147 1.40 -11.35 -3.47
C PRO A 147 0.46 -11.07 -4.63
N THR A 148 0.35 -9.82 -5.08
CA THR A 148 -0.49 -9.46 -6.23
C THR A 148 -0.05 -10.22 -7.48
N ALA A 149 1.23 -10.12 -7.86
CA ALA A 149 1.76 -10.78 -9.04
C ALA A 149 1.62 -12.31 -8.95
N THR A 150 1.96 -12.89 -7.79
CA THR A 150 1.90 -14.32 -7.55
C THR A 150 0.46 -14.85 -7.59
N LEU A 151 -0.45 -14.20 -6.87
CA LEU A 151 -1.84 -14.65 -6.79
C LEU A 151 -2.55 -14.52 -8.13
N LEU A 152 -2.34 -13.43 -8.87
CA LEU A 152 -2.93 -13.29 -10.20
C LEU A 152 -2.41 -14.34 -11.19
N GLY A 153 -1.13 -14.71 -11.10
CA GLY A 153 -0.56 -15.75 -11.95
C GLY A 153 -1.01 -17.16 -11.57
N LEU A 154 -1.15 -17.46 -10.27
CA LEU A 154 -1.44 -18.81 -9.79
C LEU A 154 -2.92 -19.12 -9.60
N ALA A 155 -3.74 -18.10 -9.40
CA ALA A 155 -5.16 -18.27 -9.09
C ALA A 155 -5.92 -19.11 -10.11
N PRO A 156 -5.83 -18.84 -11.41
CA PRO A 156 -6.53 -19.65 -12.40
C PRO A 156 -6.15 -21.13 -12.32
N LEU A 157 -4.85 -21.39 -12.15
CA LEU A 157 -4.32 -22.75 -12.06
C LEU A 157 -4.77 -23.47 -10.78
N ALA A 158 -4.86 -22.73 -9.68
CA ALA A 158 -5.32 -23.27 -8.40
C ALA A 158 -6.82 -23.58 -8.41
N ILE A 159 -7.64 -22.71 -8.99
CA ILE A 159 -9.10 -22.89 -9.14
C ILE A 159 -9.38 -24.14 -9.97
N GLU A 160 -8.68 -24.30 -11.08
CA GLU A 160 -8.79 -25.46 -11.97
C GLU A 160 -8.10 -26.72 -11.42
N LYS A 161 -7.46 -26.64 -10.24
CA LYS A 161 -6.74 -27.74 -9.58
C LYS A 161 -5.59 -28.31 -10.43
N TRP A 162 -4.98 -27.49 -11.27
CA TRP A 162 -3.84 -27.87 -12.13
C TRP A 162 -2.50 -27.83 -11.41
N ILE A 163 -2.45 -27.22 -10.24
CA ILE A 163 -1.24 -27.13 -9.41
C ILE A 163 -1.45 -27.79 -8.05
N VAL A 164 -0.36 -28.24 -7.48
CA VAL A 164 -0.31 -28.74 -6.09
C VAL A 164 0.24 -27.60 -5.22
N PRO A 165 -0.60 -26.92 -4.41
CA PRO A 165 -0.23 -25.66 -3.75
C PRO A 165 1.08 -25.73 -2.93
N HIS A 166 1.32 -26.85 -2.22
CA HIS A 166 2.53 -27.03 -1.41
C HIS A 166 3.80 -27.41 -2.21
N ARG A 167 3.71 -27.48 -3.54
CA ARG A 167 4.86 -27.75 -4.45
C ARG A 167 5.17 -26.56 -5.35
N VAL A 168 4.62 -25.38 -5.06
CA VAL A 168 4.87 -24.17 -5.84
C VAL A 168 6.16 -23.50 -5.37
N ILE A 169 7.05 -23.22 -6.30
CA ILE A 169 8.26 -22.44 -6.08
C ILE A 169 8.05 -21.08 -6.72
N ILE A 170 8.27 -19.99 -5.95
CA ILE A 170 8.10 -18.62 -6.40
C ILE A 170 9.47 -17.95 -6.42
N ASP A 171 9.98 -17.68 -7.62
CA ASP A 171 11.17 -16.87 -7.82
C ASP A 171 10.75 -15.47 -8.29
N ALA A 172 10.62 -14.55 -7.34
CA ALA A 172 10.07 -13.21 -7.59
C ALA A 172 11.16 -12.15 -7.60
N LYS A 173 11.27 -11.44 -8.71
CA LYS A 173 12.23 -10.35 -8.92
C LYS A 173 11.56 -8.98 -8.78
N SER A 174 12.27 -8.02 -8.22
CA SER A 174 11.77 -6.65 -8.03
C SER A 174 12.81 -5.64 -8.51
N GLY A 175 12.34 -4.58 -9.16
CA GLY A 175 13.17 -3.41 -9.42
C GLY A 175 13.48 -2.65 -8.12
N VAL A 176 14.55 -1.85 -8.14
CA VAL A 176 15.04 -1.09 -6.98
C VAL A 176 14.01 -0.10 -6.43
N SER A 177 13.12 0.42 -7.25
CA SER A 177 12.03 1.32 -6.83
C SER A 177 11.07 0.69 -5.81
N GLY A 178 10.97 -0.65 -5.80
CA GLY A 178 10.20 -1.39 -4.80
C GLY A 178 10.68 -1.24 -3.36
N ALA A 179 11.92 -0.79 -3.15
CA ALA A 179 12.46 -0.47 -1.83
C ALA A 179 11.96 0.87 -1.28
N GLY A 180 11.29 1.67 -2.12
CA GLY A 180 10.81 3.01 -1.77
C GLY A 180 11.87 4.10 -1.97
N ARG A 181 11.55 5.33 -1.56
CA ARG A 181 12.37 6.52 -1.77
C ARG A 181 13.49 6.69 -0.73
N GLY A 182 13.48 5.90 0.34
CA GLY A 182 14.49 6.00 1.40
C GLY A 182 15.90 5.73 0.88
N VAL A 183 16.85 6.61 1.23
CA VAL A 183 18.25 6.48 0.82
C VAL A 183 18.94 5.41 1.65
N SER A 184 19.57 4.45 0.99
CA SER A 184 20.42 3.44 1.63
C SER A 184 21.46 2.92 0.65
N LEU A 185 22.52 2.31 1.16
CA LEU A 185 23.55 1.71 0.31
C LEU A 185 22.96 0.65 -0.64
N GLY A 186 21.97 -0.12 -0.16
CA GLY A 186 21.35 -1.19 -0.94
C GLY A 186 20.51 -0.72 -2.14
N VAL A 187 20.21 0.58 -2.23
CA VAL A 187 19.48 1.21 -3.35
C VAL A 187 20.33 2.26 -4.09
N HIS A 188 21.60 2.38 -3.72
CA HIS A 188 22.53 3.28 -4.39
C HIS A 188 22.82 2.80 -5.81
N PHE A 189 22.82 3.71 -6.79
CA PHE A 189 22.94 3.36 -8.21
C PHE A 189 24.13 2.43 -8.52
N SER A 190 25.32 2.77 -8.01
CA SER A 190 26.54 1.96 -8.24
C SER A 190 26.48 0.55 -7.64
N GLU A 191 25.57 0.31 -6.67
CA GLU A 191 25.36 -1.00 -6.03
C GLU A 191 24.27 -1.82 -6.71
N THR A 192 23.41 -1.17 -7.48
CA THR A 192 22.22 -1.80 -8.07
C THR A 192 22.29 -1.92 -9.59
N ASN A 193 23.14 -1.11 -10.25
CA ASN A 193 23.29 -1.16 -11.70
C ASN A 193 23.88 -2.50 -12.14
N GLU A 194 23.22 -3.17 -13.11
CA GLU A 194 23.62 -4.48 -13.65
C GLU A 194 23.83 -5.57 -12.57
N ASN A 195 23.13 -5.45 -11.44
CA ASN A 195 23.29 -6.33 -10.30
C ASN A 195 21.95 -6.91 -9.84
N VAL A 196 21.99 -8.17 -9.37
CA VAL A 196 20.85 -8.85 -8.73
C VAL A 196 21.29 -9.38 -7.38
N LYS A 197 20.60 -8.97 -6.33
CA LYS A 197 20.88 -9.39 -4.94
C LYS A 197 19.69 -10.13 -4.34
N ILE A 198 19.93 -11.27 -3.71
CA ILE A 198 18.94 -11.92 -2.86
C ILE A 198 18.82 -11.13 -1.55
N TYR A 199 17.62 -10.87 -1.09
CA TYR A 199 17.40 -10.13 0.13
C TYR A 199 16.26 -10.73 0.97
N LYS A 200 16.32 -10.50 2.29
CA LYS A 200 15.32 -10.94 3.27
C LYS A 200 14.90 -12.41 3.14
N VAL A 201 15.85 -13.31 2.92
CA VAL A 201 15.60 -14.76 2.83
C VAL A 201 14.85 -15.22 4.08
N ASN A 202 13.74 -15.92 3.92
CA ASN A 202 12.86 -16.42 4.98
C ASN A 202 12.34 -15.36 5.99
N THR A 203 12.60 -14.09 5.75
CA THR A 203 12.23 -12.98 6.65
C THR A 203 11.42 -11.88 5.97
N HIS A 204 11.13 -12.02 4.68
CA HIS A 204 10.39 -11.01 3.94
C HIS A 204 8.94 -10.93 4.44
N GLN A 205 8.49 -9.73 4.79
CA GLN A 205 7.16 -9.48 5.37
C GLN A 205 5.99 -10.03 4.52
N GLN A 206 6.19 -10.11 3.20
CA GLN A 206 5.15 -10.61 2.30
C GLN A 206 5.02 -12.14 2.31
N ILE A 207 5.95 -12.89 2.91
CA ILE A 207 5.83 -14.35 3.08
C ILE A 207 4.59 -14.67 3.94
N GLY A 208 4.38 -13.94 5.04
CA GLY A 208 3.20 -14.14 5.90
C GLY A 208 1.85 -13.88 5.22
N ARG A 209 1.86 -13.24 4.06
CA ARG A 209 0.65 -12.91 3.27
C ARG A 209 0.27 -13.95 2.23
N ALA A 210 1.14 -14.93 1.99
CA ALA A 210 0.87 -16.03 1.09
C ALA A 210 0.05 -17.15 1.75
N HIS A 211 -0.33 -16.98 3.02
CA HIS A 211 -1.14 -17.91 3.80
C HIS A 211 -2.60 -17.43 3.98
N VAL A 212 -3.09 -16.57 3.09
CA VAL A 212 -4.47 -16.07 3.14
C VAL A 212 -5.41 -16.94 2.30
#